data_5192fce285de1a72aba78374f0052359
#
_entry.id   5192fce285de1a72aba78374f0052359
#
_cell.length_a   1.000
_cell.length_b   1.000
_cell.length_c   1.000
_cell.angle_alpha   90.00
_cell.angle_beta   90.00
_cell.angle_gamma   90.00
#
_symmetry.space_group_name_H-M   'P 1'
#
loop_
_entity.id
_entity.type
_entity.pdbx_description
1 polymer ?
#
loop_
_entity_poly.entity_id
_entity_poly.type
_entity_poly.pdbx_seq_one_letter_code
_entity_poly.pdbx_strand_id
1 'polypeptide(L)'
;AGGILLAPLVPLKVLDPVAFARNPSVPQAAVHRLHIWRFTAERIMEKPVLGWGMNASRVIPRRKEQARDDVRGTYGQLMPLHPHNFALQVWLETGAPGAVLVALFAVVLLRRIGGAKSGRPGTALFAGQFFTGVGILAFSFGVWQSWALASLWLNASLMAALFLERESGPGQGEEA
;
A
#
# COMPACT_ATOMS: atom_id res chain seq x y z
N ALA A 1 0.87 9.12 6.13
CA ALA A 1 -0.17 8.65 7.07
C ALA A 1 -1.57 9.06 6.63
N GLY A 2 -1.83 10.34 6.31
CA GLY A 2 -3.16 10.80 5.88
C GLY A 2 -3.74 10.02 4.70
N GLY A 3 -2.94 9.69 3.69
CA GLY A 3 -3.39 8.89 2.55
C GLY A 3 -3.89 7.49 2.91
N ILE A 4 -3.39 6.86 3.97
CA ILE A 4 -3.88 5.57 4.45
C ILE A 4 -5.26 5.73 5.08
N LEU A 5 -5.43 6.74 5.95
CA LEU A 5 -6.69 6.97 6.67
C LEU A 5 -7.83 7.38 5.73
N LEU A 6 -7.52 8.14 4.70
CA LEU A 6 -8.51 8.64 3.73
C LEU A 6 -8.67 7.73 2.51
N ALA A 7 -7.95 6.61 2.44
CA ALA A 7 -7.92 5.73 1.27
C ALA A 7 -9.31 5.32 0.74
N PRO A 8 -10.31 4.96 1.58
CA PRO A 8 -11.62 4.58 1.08
C PRO A 8 -12.42 5.75 0.47
N LEU A 9 -12.15 6.98 0.91
CA LEU A 9 -12.89 8.15 0.42
C LEU A 9 -12.49 8.55 -1.00
N VAL A 10 -11.25 8.26 -1.41
CA VAL A 10 -10.74 8.64 -2.73
C VAL A 10 -11.52 7.95 -3.85
N PRO A 11 -11.70 6.62 -3.88
CA PRO A 11 -12.51 5.97 -4.91
C PRO A 11 -14.01 6.31 -4.86
N LEU A 12 -14.52 6.66 -3.68
CA LEU A 12 -15.95 6.97 -3.52
C LEU A 12 -16.31 8.40 -3.91
N LYS A 13 -15.40 9.35 -3.67
CA LYS A 13 -15.70 10.79 -3.78
C LYS A 13 -14.92 11.51 -4.88
N VAL A 14 -13.76 10.98 -5.28
CA VAL A 14 -12.81 11.69 -6.17
C VAL A 14 -12.64 10.97 -7.51
N LEU A 15 -12.58 9.63 -7.50
CA LEU A 15 -12.29 8.84 -8.70
C LEU A 15 -13.58 8.25 -9.29
N ASP A 16 -13.98 8.76 -10.46
CA ASP A 16 -15.08 8.16 -11.23
C ASP A 16 -14.52 7.28 -12.36
N PRO A 17 -14.65 5.94 -12.25
CA PRO A 17 -14.18 5.02 -13.28
C PRO A 17 -14.73 5.33 -14.68
N VAL A 18 -16.00 5.75 -14.76
CA VAL A 18 -16.68 6.04 -16.03
C VAL A 18 -16.10 7.30 -16.69
N ALA A 19 -15.81 8.34 -15.90
CA ALA A 19 -15.15 9.54 -16.41
C ALA A 19 -13.77 9.21 -17.00
N PHE A 20 -12.99 8.36 -16.32
CA PHE A 20 -11.70 7.90 -16.85
C PHE A 20 -11.85 7.00 -18.08
N ALA A 21 -12.89 6.18 -18.15
CA ALA A 21 -13.17 5.33 -19.32
C ALA A 21 -13.42 6.12 -20.60
N ARG A 22 -13.95 7.33 -20.50
CA ARG A 22 -14.21 8.22 -21.65
C ARG A 22 -12.91 8.71 -22.32
N ASN A 23 -11.80 8.74 -21.61
CA ASN A 23 -10.52 9.16 -22.18
C ASN A 23 -9.81 7.96 -22.82
N PRO A 24 -9.69 7.89 -24.16
CA PRO A 24 -9.09 6.76 -24.84
C PRO A 24 -7.60 6.55 -24.52
N SER A 25 -6.90 7.59 -24.05
CA SER A 25 -5.49 7.49 -23.65
C SER A 25 -5.29 6.76 -22.33
N VAL A 26 -6.34 6.55 -21.54
CA VAL A 26 -6.24 5.80 -20.29
C VAL A 26 -6.30 4.30 -20.58
N PRO A 27 -5.29 3.50 -20.18
CA PRO A 27 -5.30 2.06 -20.41
C PRO A 27 -6.50 1.38 -19.76
N GLN A 28 -7.06 0.35 -20.42
CA GLN A 28 -8.19 -0.42 -19.89
C GLN A 28 -7.90 -1.02 -18.51
N ALA A 29 -6.66 -1.50 -18.30
CA ALA A 29 -6.24 -2.02 -17.00
C ALA A 29 -6.27 -0.98 -15.88
N ALA A 30 -6.02 0.30 -16.18
CA ALA A 30 -6.13 1.38 -15.20
C ALA A 30 -7.59 1.64 -14.84
N VAL A 31 -8.49 1.70 -15.82
CA VAL A 31 -9.93 1.86 -15.57
C VAL A 31 -10.47 0.68 -14.75
N HIS A 32 -10.07 -0.54 -15.08
CA HIS A 32 -10.46 -1.73 -14.32
C HIS A 32 -10.03 -1.63 -12.84
N ARG A 33 -8.81 -1.13 -12.55
CA ARG A 33 -8.37 -0.90 -11.17
C ARG A 33 -9.25 0.12 -10.43
N LEU A 34 -9.73 1.16 -11.11
CA LEU A 34 -10.65 2.12 -10.50
C LEU A 34 -11.99 1.47 -10.12
N HIS A 35 -12.52 0.57 -10.95
CA HIS A 35 -13.70 -0.23 -10.61
C HIS A 35 -13.44 -1.13 -9.38
N ILE A 36 -12.28 -1.81 -9.33
CA ILE A 36 -11.87 -2.62 -8.17
C ILE A 36 -11.78 -1.76 -6.92
N TRP A 37 -11.17 -0.59 -6.99
CA TRP A 37 -11.01 0.31 -5.84
C TRP A 37 -12.35 0.84 -5.34
N ARG A 38 -13.26 1.20 -6.25
CA ARG A 38 -14.61 1.64 -5.90
C ARG A 38 -15.38 0.52 -5.21
N PHE A 39 -15.41 -0.68 -5.78
CA PHE A 39 -16.02 -1.85 -5.16
C PHE A 39 -15.42 -2.14 -3.78
N THR A 40 -14.09 -2.09 -3.65
CA THR A 40 -13.40 -2.30 -2.38
C THR A 40 -13.84 -1.27 -1.34
N ALA A 41 -13.88 0.00 -1.72
CA ALA A 41 -14.28 1.07 -0.83
C ALA A 41 -15.76 0.93 -0.37
N GLU A 42 -16.66 0.51 -1.26
CA GLU A 42 -18.05 0.19 -0.90
C GLU A 42 -18.11 -0.94 0.14
N ARG A 43 -17.31 -2.00 -0.04
CA ARG A 43 -17.23 -3.11 0.95
C ARG A 43 -16.65 -2.65 2.29
N ILE A 44 -15.67 -1.75 2.29
CA ILE A 44 -15.13 -1.15 3.52
C ILE A 44 -16.24 -0.42 4.29
N MET A 45 -17.08 0.34 3.60
CA MET A 45 -18.16 1.09 4.25
C MET A 45 -19.24 0.21 4.87
N GLU A 46 -19.34 -1.05 4.48
CA GLU A 46 -20.24 -2.01 5.14
C GLU A 46 -19.72 -2.50 6.50
N LYS A 47 -18.39 -2.57 6.65
CA LYS A 47 -17.75 -3.02 7.89
C LYS A 47 -16.54 -2.13 8.24
N PRO A 48 -16.74 -0.83 8.52
CA PRO A 48 -15.62 0.11 8.64
C PRO A 48 -14.81 -0.07 9.93
N VAL A 49 -15.38 -0.67 10.97
CA VAL A 49 -14.70 -0.79 12.28
C VAL A 49 -13.79 -2.01 12.32
N LEU A 50 -14.30 -3.20 12.07
CA LEU A 50 -13.52 -4.45 12.21
C LEU A 50 -13.04 -5.02 10.87
N GLY A 51 -13.51 -4.46 9.75
CA GLY A 51 -13.23 -5.00 8.43
C GLY A 51 -13.94 -6.33 8.17
N TRP A 52 -13.52 -6.98 7.10
CA TRP A 52 -14.04 -8.28 6.67
C TRP A 52 -13.22 -9.47 7.14
N GLY A 53 -12.09 -9.22 7.82
CA GLY A 53 -11.13 -10.22 8.25
C GLY A 53 -9.98 -10.41 7.27
N MET A 54 -8.92 -11.04 7.77
CA MET A 54 -7.69 -11.29 7.00
C MET A 54 -7.98 -12.08 5.73
N ASN A 55 -7.36 -11.64 4.62
CA ASN A 55 -7.48 -12.29 3.32
C ASN A 55 -8.92 -12.32 2.75
N ALA A 56 -9.79 -11.43 3.23
CA ALA A 56 -11.20 -11.37 2.88
C ALA A 56 -11.46 -11.10 1.40
N SER A 57 -10.53 -10.46 0.70
CA SER A 57 -10.63 -10.21 -0.75
C SER A 57 -11.00 -11.46 -1.55
N ARG A 58 -10.65 -12.65 -1.06
CA ARG A 58 -10.88 -13.94 -1.73
C ARG A 58 -12.28 -14.50 -1.54
N VAL A 59 -13.03 -14.02 -0.55
CA VAL A 59 -14.33 -14.58 -0.13
C VAL A 59 -15.47 -13.57 -0.11
N ILE A 60 -15.19 -12.29 -0.33
CA ILE A 60 -16.22 -11.24 -0.35
C ILE A 60 -17.31 -11.56 -1.37
N PRO A 61 -18.60 -11.42 -1.00
CA PRO A 61 -19.72 -11.59 -1.92
C PRO A 61 -19.58 -10.71 -3.18
N ARG A 62 -20.07 -11.18 -4.31
CA ARG A 62 -20.08 -10.49 -5.60
C ARG A 62 -18.69 -10.21 -6.22
N ARG A 63 -17.60 -10.63 -5.58
CA ARG A 63 -16.23 -10.35 -6.07
C ARG A 63 -15.95 -10.88 -7.48
N LYS A 64 -16.61 -12.00 -7.86
CA LYS A 64 -16.46 -12.65 -9.17
C LYS A 64 -17.32 -12.02 -10.27
N GLU A 65 -18.23 -11.12 -9.91
CA GLU A 65 -18.99 -10.37 -10.90
C GLU A 65 -18.05 -9.54 -11.79
N GLN A 66 -18.47 -9.33 -13.04
CA GLN A 66 -17.69 -8.55 -13.98
C GLN A 66 -17.86 -7.05 -13.70
N ALA A 67 -16.74 -6.34 -13.62
CA ALA A 67 -16.76 -4.89 -13.69
C ALA A 67 -17.17 -4.47 -15.11
N ARG A 68 -18.08 -3.52 -15.23
CA ARG A 68 -18.54 -3.01 -16.52
C ARG A 68 -18.95 -1.54 -16.43
N ASP A 69 -18.86 -0.87 -17.55
CA ASP A 69 -19.45 0.45 -17.77
C ASP A 69 -20.05 0.55 -19.19
N ASP A 70 -20.79 1.62 -19.45
CA ASP A 70 -21.45 1.85 -20.72
C ASP A 70 -20.50 2.43 -21.79
N VAL A 71 -19.26 2.73 -21.45
CA VAL A 71 -18.27 3.37 -22.32
C VAL A 71 -17.40 2.32 -23.02
N ARG A 72 -16.85 1.38 -22.24
CA ARG A 72 -15.91 0.35 -22.74
C ARG A 72 -16.40 -1.08 -22.56
N GLY A 73 -17.59 -1.26 -21.97
CA GLY A 73 -18.20 -2.55 -21.77
C GLY A 73 -17.65 -3.28 -20.56
N THR A 74 -17.14 -4.50 -20.76
CA THR A 74 -16.76 -5.40 -19.66
C THR A 74 -15.25 -5.42 -19.45
N TYR A 75 -14.85 -5.41 -18.19
CA TYR A 75 -13.48 -5.56 -17.70
C TYR A 75 -13.27 -6.97 -17.12
N GLY A 76 -12.44 -7.10 -16.09
CA GLY A 76 -12.28 -8.32 -15.30
C GLY A 76 -13.24 -8.37 -14.10
N GLN A 77 -12.92 -9.20 -13.11
CA GLN A 77 -13.70 -9.33 -11.88
C GLN A 77 -13.70 -8.03 -11.07
N LEU A 78 -14.81 -7.75 -10.37
CA LEU A 78 -14.91 -6.61 -9.43
C LEU A 78 -13.85 -6.65 -8.33
N MET A 79 -13.49 -7.85 -7.86
CA MET A 79 -12.38 -8.07 -6.94
C MET A 79 -11.67 -9.36 -7.35
N PRO A 80 -10.44 -9.29 -7.89
CA PRO A 80 -9.64 -10.49 -8.15
C PRO A 80 -9.16 -11.13 -6.84
N LEU A 81 -7.86 -11.35 -6.67
CA LEU A 81 -7.32 -11.92 -5.44
C LEU A 81 -7.07 -10.87 -4.35
N HIS A 82 -6.91 -9.62 -4.74
CA HIS A 82 -6.65 -8.47 -3.86
C HIS A 82 -6.96 -7.16 -4.61
N PRO A 83 -7.14 -6.03 -3.92
CA PRO A 83 -7.56 -4.78 -4.54
C PRO A 83 -6.47 -4.02 -5.30
N HIS A 84 -5.24 -4.53 -5.41
CA HIS A 84 -4.09 -3.82 -5.99
C HIS A 84 -3.87 -2.42 -5.37
N ASN A 85 -4.15 -2.29 -4.10
CA ASN A 85 -3.97 -1.08 -3.32
C ASN A 85 -3.84 -1.47 -1.84
N PHE A 86 -2.63 -1.30 -1.30
CA PHE A 86 -2.31 -1.66 0.08
C PHE A 86 -3.23 -1.00 1.11
N ALA A 87 -3.46 0.32 0.97
CA ALA A 87 -4.26 1.04 1.95
C ALA A 87 -5.71 0.56 1.98
N LEU A 88 -6.30 0.32 0.79
CA LEU A 88 -7.64 -0.26 0.69
C LEU A 88 -7.69 -1.69 1.22
N GLN A 89 -6.64 -2.49 1.00
CA GLN A 89 -6.61 -3.86 1.53
C GLN A 89 -6.55 -3.88 3.05
N VAL A 90 -5.72 -3.03 3.67
CA VAL A 90 -5.67 -2.90 5.13
C VAL A 90 -7.03 -2.50 5.68
N TRP A 91 -7.67 -1.47 5.13
CA TRP A 91 -9.02 -1.07 5.55
C TRP A 91 -10.05 -2.19 5.39
N LEU A 92 -10.04 -2.87 4.23
CA LEU A 92 -10.99 -3.94 3.94
C LEU A 92 -10.91 -5.08 4.96
N GLU A 93 -9.68 -5.47 5.32
CA GLU A 93 -9.44 -6.67 6.11
C GLU A 93 -9.41 -6.40 7.62
N THR A 94 -8.94 -5.25 8.05
CA THR A 94 -8.72 -4.93 9.48
C THR A 94 -9.51 -3.72 9.98
N GLY A 95 -10.22 -3.04 9.10
CA GLY A 95 -11.01 -1.86 9.45
C GLY A 95 -10.18 -0.68 9.93
N ALA A 96 -10.84 0.23 10.64
CA ALA A 96 -10.23 1.46 11.15
C ALA A 96 -9.04 1.20 12.12
N PRO A 97 -9.11 0.26 13.08
CA PRO A 97 -7.98 -0.02 13.96
C PRO A 97 -6.70 -0.40 13.22
N GLY A 98 -6.79 -1.30 12.22
CA GLY A 98 -5.62 -1.67 11.44
C GLY A 98 -5.08 -0.53 10.58
N ALA A 99 -5.96 0.25 9.96
CA ALA A 99 -5.56 1.42 9.20
C ALA A 99 -4.85 2.47 10.08
N VAL A 100 -5.34 2.70 11.30
CA VAL A 100 -4.70 3.59 12.27
C VAL A 100 -3.34 3.06 12.70
N LEU A 101 -3.22 1.77 13.04
CA LEU A 101 -1.95 1.16 13.44
C LEU A 101 -0.90 1.27 12.32
N VAL A 102 -1.27 0.99 11.07
CA VAL A 102 -0.37 1.13 9.92
C VAL A 102 0.01 2.58 9.68
N ALA A 103 -0.92 3.52 9.82
CA ALA A 103 -0.63 4.94 9.69
C ALA A 103 0.33 5.43 10.78
N LEU A 104 0.14 5.02 12.04
CA LEU A 104 1.03 5.32 13.16
C LEU A 104 2.42 4.72 12.93
N PHE A 105 2.49 3.45 12.52
CA PHE A 105 3.76 2.80 12.17
C PHE A 105 4.51 3.58 11.09
N ALA A 106 3.83 4.00 10.03
CA ALA A 106 4.44 4.82 8.97
C ALA A 106 4.96 6.16 9.51
N VAL A 107 4.22 6.83 10.42
CA VAL A 107 4.68 8.07 11.06
C VAL A 107 5.93 7.84 11.90
N VAL A 108 5.93 6.80 12.73
CA VAL A 108 7.09 6.46 13.58
C VAL A 108 8.31 6.19 12.71
N LEU A 109 8.15 5.39 11.66
CA LEU A 109 9.25 5.04 10.75
C LEU A 109 9.81 6.28 10.03
N LEU A 110 8.95 7.14 9.50
CA LEU A 110 9.37 8.39 8.84
C LEU A 110 10.09 9.33 9.81
N ARG A 111 9.62 9.44 11.05
CA ARG A 111 10.30 10.24 12.09
C ARG A 111 11.68 9.67 12.43
N ARG A 112 11.81 8.34 12.51
CA ARG A 112 13.10 7.68 12.74
C ARG A 112 14.07 7.92 11.59
N ILE A 113 13.61 7.81 10.34
CA ILE A 113 14.42 8.12 9.15
C ILE A 113 14.86 9.58 9.16
N GLY A 114 13.96 10.53 9.42
CA GLY A 114 14.27 11.96 9.43
C GLY A 114 15.14 12.41 10.60
N GLY A 115 15.08 11.70 11.74
CA GLY A 115 15.90 11.98 12.93
C GLY A 115 17.22 11.21 12.97
N ALA A 116 17.51 10.35 12.01
CA ALA A 116 18.73 9.57 11.98
C ALA A 116 19.95 10.50 11.80
N LYS A 117 20.92 10.41 12.72
CA LYS A 117 22.20 11.13 12.66
C LYS A 117 23.12 10.65 11.55
N SER A 118 22.71 9.63 10.79
CA SER A 118 23.37 9.21 9.54
C SER A 118 23.43 10.39 8.61
N GLY A 119 24.60 10.74 8.14
CA GLY A 119 24.77 11.84 7.19
C GLY A 119 23.80 11.76 6.00
N ARG A 120 23.65 12.87 5.26
CA ARG A 120 22.69 12.96 4.12
C ARG A 120 22.57 11.71 3.23
N PRO A 121 23.67 10.98 2.87
CA PRO A 121 23.56 9.78 2.04
C PRO A 121 22.82 8.62 2.71
N GLY A 122 23.03 8.39 4.00
CA GLY A 122 22.34 7.31 4.74
C GLY A 122 20.84 7.55 4.84
N THR A 123 20.45 8.76 5.21
CA THR A 123 19.02 9.14 5.28
C THR A 123 18.34 9.02 3.92
N ALA A 124 19.00 9.41 2.83
CA ALA A 124 18.47 9.28 1.48
C ALA A 124 18.24 7.81 1.07
N LEU A 125 19.18 6.91 1.40
CA LEU A 125 19.04 5.47 1.14
C LEU A 125 17.86 4.87 1.89
N PHE A 126 17.70 5.16 3.19
CA PHE A 126 16.56 4.68 3.99
C PHE A 126 15.23 5.23 3.48
N ALA A 127 15.18 6.51 3.14
CA ALA A 127 13.99 7.12 2.55
C ALA A 127 13.66 6.48 1.19
N GLY A 128 14.65 6.31 0.32
CA GLY A 128 14.49 5.65 -0.97
C GLY A 128 13.94 4.23 -0.83
N GLN A 129 14.51 3.44 0.06
CA GLN A 129 14.04 2.08 0.38
C GLN A 129 12.60 2.05 0.88
N PHE A 130 12.27 2.95 1.81
CA PHE A 130 10.91 3.07 2.34
C PHE A 130 9.90 3.41 1.23
N PHE A 131 10.17 4.43 0.43
CA PHE A 131 9.26 4.85 -0.64
C PHE A 131 9.15 3.80 -1.75
N THR A 132 10.23 3.10 -2.08
CA THR A 132 10.20 1.99 -3.04
C THR A 132 9.33 0.86 -2.53
N GLY A 133 9.50 0.43 -1.28
CA GLY A 133 8.68 -0.60 -0.65
C GLY A 133 7.20 -0.23 -0.61
N VAL A 134 6.89 0.99 -0.19
CA VAL A 134 5.51 1.52 -0.20
C VAL A 134 4.95 1.57 -1.61
N GLY A 135 5.72 2.01 -2.61
CA GLY A 135 5.30 2.08 -4.00
C GLY A 135 4.96 0.69 -4.57
N ILE A 136 5.80 -0.30 -4.31
CA ILE A 136 5.54 -1.69 -4.72
C ILE A 136 4.25 -2.22 -4.08
N LEU A 137 4.09 -2.07 -2.77
CA LEU A 137 2.89 -2.51 -2.05
C LEU A 137 1.63 -1.76 -2.49
N ALA A 138 1.75 -0.47 -2.84
CA ALA A 138 0.61 0.35 -3.22
C ALA A 138 -0.07 -0.13 -4.50
N PHE A 139 0.68 -0.68 -5.46
CA PHE A 139 0.16 -0.89 -6.81
C PHE A 139 0.30 -2.31 -7.37
N SER A 140 1.10 -3.19 -6.74
CA SER A 140 1.50 -4.42 -7.42
C SER A 140 0.92 -5.69 -6.83
N PHE A 141 0.96 -5.87 -5.50
CA PHE A 141 0.73 -7.20 -4.91
C PHE A 141 -0.18 -7.15 -3.69
N GLY A 142 -0.77 -8.30 -3.34
CA GLY A 142 -1.49 -8.46 -2.09
C GLY A 142 -0.54 -8.40 -0.89
N VAL A 143 -0.98 -7.73 0.16
CA VAL A 143 -0.17 -7.48 1.38
C VAL A 143 0.39 -8.76 2.01
N TRP A 144 -0.34 -9.87 1.89
CA TRP A 144 -0.02 -11.14 2.54
C TRP A 144 0.75 -12.11 1.66
N GLN A 145 1.30 -11.67 0.54
CA GLN A 145 2.14 -12.53 -0.28
C GLN A 145 3.49 -12.76 0.39
N SER A 146 3.77 -14.00 0.77
CA SER A 146 4.94 -14.38 1.55
C SER A 146 6.27 -13.94 0.91
N TRP A 147 6.39 -14.07 -0.40
CA TRP A 147 7.60 -13.63 -1.12
C TRP A 147 7.78 -12.10 -1.08
N ALA A 148 6.69 -11.31 -1.15
CA ALA A 148 6.77 -9.85 -1.05
C ALA A 148 7.18 -9.42 0.36
N LEU A 149 6.59 -10.03 1.39
CA LEU A 149 6.98 -9.81 2.78
C LEU A 149 8.43 -10.22 3.02
N ALA A 150 8.85 -11.39 2.52
CA ALA A 150 10.24 -11.87 2.65
C ALA A 150 11.23 -10.90 1.99
N SER A 151 10.90 -10.38 0.81
CA SER A 151 11.73 -9.38 0.12
C SER A 151 11.86 -8.08 0.91
N LEU A 152 10.77 -7.60 1.52
CA LEU A 152 10.79 -6.41 2.38
C LEU A 152 11.65 -6.64 3.63
N TRP A 153 11.50 -7.79 4.30
CA TRP A 153 12.31 -8.15 5.46
C TRP A 153 13.78 -8.29 5.11
N LEU A 154 14.12 -8.94 4.00
CA LEU A 154 15.50 -9.06 3.53
C LEU A 154 16.11 -7.67 3.28
N ASN A 155 15.41 -6.81 2.57
CA ASN A 155 15.85 -5.44 2.33
C ASN A 155 16.07 -4.67 3.64
N ALA A 156 15.12 -4.75 4.57
CA ALA A 156 15.24 -4.08 5.87
C ALA A 156 16.44 -4.59 6.67
N SER A 157 16.68 -5.91 6.66
CA SER A 157 17.82 -6.53 7.34
C SER A 157 19.16 -6.12 6.73
N LEU A 158 19.28 -6.10 5.40
CA LEU A 158 20.48 -5.63 4.71
C LEU A 158 20.78 -4.16 5.01
N MET A 159 19.75 -3.30 5.00
CA MET A 159 19.92 -1.89 5.34
C MET A 159 20.34 -1.72 6.80
N ALA A 160 19.78 -2.50 7.74
CA ALA A 160 20.18 -2.46 9.14
C ALA A 160 21.64 -2.89 9.32
N ALA A 161 22.07 -3.96 8.64
CA ALA A 161 23.47 -4.43 8.68
C ALA A 161 24.44 -3.36 8.18
N LEU A 162 24.16 -2.76 7.02
CA LEU A 162 24.98 -1.67 6.46
C LEU A 162 25.05 -0.43 7.37
N PHE A 163 23.98 -0.18 8.12
CA PHE A 163 23.95 0.92 9.08
C PHE A 163 24.85 0.61 10.28
N LEU A 164 24.77 -0.59 10.84
CA LEU A 164 25.58 -1.03 11.99
C LEU A 164 27.06 -1.07 11.64
N GLU A 165 27.45 -1.55 10.48
CA GLU A 165 28.85 -1.55 10.02
C GLU A 165 29.44 -0.15 9.95
N ARG A 166 28.65 0.85 9.54
CA ARG A 166 29.10 2.26 9.48
C ARG A 166 29.30 2.88 10.85
N GLU A 167 28.51 2.49 11.85
CA GLU A 167 28.71 2.94 13.25
C GLU A 167 29.91 2.26 13.92
N SER A 168 30.27 1.06 13.47
CA SER A 168 31.38 0.26 14.01
C SER A 168 32.71 0.49 13.31
N GLY A 169 32.76 1.32 12.27
CA GLY A 169 33.97 1.61 11.48
C GLY A 169 35.07 2.35 12.29
N PRO A 170 36.38 2.19 11.92
CA PRO A 170 37.51 2.64 12.71
C PRO A 170 37.63 4.16 12.72
N GLY A 171 36.93 4.82 13.62
CA GLY A 171 36.97 6.27 13.80
C GLY A 171 36.92 6.77 15.24
N GLN A 172 36.90 5.87 16.23
CA GLN A 172 36.84 6.24 17.66
C GLN A 172 37.92 5.59 18.53
N GLY A 173 39.05 5.17 17.94
CA GLY A 173 40.13 4.49 18.66
C GLY A 173 41.47 5.18 18.68
N GLU A 174 41.58 6.42 18.21
CA GLU A 174 42.90 7.11 18.17
C GLU A 174 42.79 8.55 18.64
N GLU A 175 42.30 8.77 19.86
CA GLU A 175 42.63 9.95 20.68
C GLU A 175 42.72 9.47 22.15
N ALA A 176 43.91 8.93 22.50
CA ALA A 176 44.37 8.74 23.89
C ALA A 176 45.84 9.15 23.99
#